data_a7a8adb732660d32aa3863ac629dbe10
#
_entry.id   a7a8adb732660d32aa3863ac629dbe10
#
_cell.length_a   1.000
_cell.length_b   1.000
_cell.length_c   1.000
_cell.angle_alpha   90.00
_cell.angle_beta   90.00
_cell.angle_gamma   90.00
#
_symmetry.space_group_name_H-M   'P 1'
#
loop_
_entity.id
_entity.type
_entity.pdbx_description
1 polymer ?
#
loop_
_entity_poly.entity_id
_entity_poly.type
_entity_poly.pdbx_seq_one_letter_code
_entity_poly.pdbx_strand_id
1 'polypeptide(L)'
;MIIRLSAGAALGLALLSAPALAEPVKGAPELTHNALYKAAKLPKVACKLNKGTTSASTKKYITTLVGCLNKAWKPAIKGFVPVKVVFKDADDRESCSTGMEVGGSFSEICATQLRVRVAGDWIKAKNDVAVFTSITRTWGGVVTGQTGIGEAWWALENGASEPVMNEQNRRYYLQIDCFVGVSAKSVGRQVKDWKPVVKVPEFWKNRFQGKTANRLYWLAQGYKSGKPGACNTWTASSSKVA
;
A
#
# COMPACT_ATOMS: atom_id res chain seq x y z
N MET A 1 -33.85 50.22 51.18
CA MET A 1 -32.87 49.11 51.32
C MET A 1 -32.90 48.36 49.98
N ILE A 2 -31.97 48.66 49.10
CA ILE A 2 -31.95 48.14 47.69
C ILE A 2 -30.83 47.11 47.59
N ILE A 3 -31.26 45.86 47.44
CA ILE A 3 -30.32 44.73 47.24
C ILE A 3 -30.01 44.62 45.73
N ARG A 4 -28.78 44.87 45.38
CA ARG A 4 -28.26 44.63 44.01
C ARG A 4 -27.80 43.19 43.91
N LEU A 5 -28.45 42.39 43.08
CA LEU A 5 -27.99 41.08 42.64
C LEU A 5 -26.99 41.25 41.49
N SER A 6 -25.76 40.85 41.74
CA SER A 6 -24.71 40.76 40.71
C SER A 6 -24.80 39.40 40.04
N ALA A 7 -25.19 39.38 38.78
CA ALA A 7 -25.13 38.16 37.95
C ALA A 7 -23.70 37.98 37.42
N GLY A 8 -22.99 36.99 37.96
CA GLY A 8 -21.69 36.56 37.44
C GLY A 8 -21.86 35.65 36.23
N ALA A 9 -21.50 36.15 35.06
CA ALA A 9 -21.43 35.34 33.86
C ALA A 9 -20.13 34.53 33.86
N ALA A 10 -20.22 33.24 34.12
CA ALA A 10 -19.12 32.30 33.96
C ALA A 10 -18.97 31.99 32.43
N LEU A 11 -18.00 32.64 31.79
CA LEU A 11 -17.55 32.24 30.45
C LEU A 11 -16.82 30.90 30.56
N GLY A 12 -17.50 29.81 30.24
CA GLY A 12 -16.90 28.51 30.02
C GLY A 12 -16.04 28.53 28.74
N LEU A 13 -14.73 28.62 28.91
CA LEU A 13 -13.77 28.33 27.81
C LEU A 13 -13.88 26.85 27.50
N ALA A 14 -14.71 26.51 26.52
CA ALA A 14 -14.61 25.21 25.83
C ALA A 14 -13.31 25.21 25.07
N LEU A 15 -12.29 24.62 25.65
CA LEU A 15 -11.08 24.22 24.93
C LEU A 15 -11.48 23.17 23.88
N LEU A 16 -11.83 23.62 22.69
CA LEU A 16 -11.90 22.79 21.51
C LEU A 16 -10.48 22.23 21.32
N SER A 17 -10.23 21.03 21.83
CA SER A 17 -9.06 20.24 21.45
C SER A 17 -9.21 19.96 19.96
N ALA A 18 -8.70 20.86 19.13
CA ALA A 18 -8.50 20.59 17.71
C ALA A 18 -7.71 19.26 17.65
N PRO A 19 -8.15 18.27 16.84
CA PRO A 19 -7.35 17.09 16.65
C PRO A 19 -5.98 17.56 16.17
N ALA A 20 -4.92 17.20 16.90
CA ALA A 20 -3.56 17.49 16.51
C ALA A 20 -3.42 17.08 15.05
N LEU A 21 -3.29 18.05 14.17
CA LEU A 21 -2.96 17.79 12.76
C LEU A 21 -1.63 17.06 12.84
N ALA A 22 -1.64 15.75 12.58
CA ALA A 22 -0.40 15.01 12.48
C ALA A 22 0.43 15.73 11.43
N GLU A 23 1.50 16.37 11.89
CA GLU A 23 2.38 17.07 10.97
C GLU A 23 2.96 16.04 10.02
N PRO A 24 3.00 16.35 8.69
CA PRO A 24 3.67 15.49 7.75
C PRO A 24 5.08 15.22 8.27
N VAL A 25 5.60 14.03 8.02
CA VAL A 25 6.88 13.55 8.53
C VAL A 25 7.97 14.61 8.27
N LYS A 26 8.44 15.27 9.34
CA LYS A 26 9.51 16.27 9.25
C LYS A 26 10.86 15.57 9.09
N GLY A 27 11.71 16.10 8.22
CA GLY A 27 13.12 15.69 8.13
C GLY A 27 13.40 14.44 7.30
N ALA A 28 12.43 13.90 6.56
CA ALA A 28 12.66 12.78 5.66
C ALA A 28 12.30 13.15 4.20
N PRO A 29 13.18 13.88 3.50
CA PRO A 29 12.93 14.30 2.11
C PRO A 29 12.77 13.11 1.16
N GLU A 30 13.38 11.97 1.44
CA GLU A 30 13.21 10.72 0.70
C GLU A 30 11.77 10.23 0.72
N LEU A 31 11.01 10.54 1.76
CA LEU A 31 9.59 10.23 1.87
C LEU A 31 8.71 11.30 1.24
N THR A 32 8.97 12.58 1.50
CA THR A 32 8.09 13.69 1.12
C THR A 32 8.36 14.23 -0.27
N HIS A 33 9.62 14.17 -0.73
CA HIS A 33 10.10 14.76 -1.99
C HIS A 33 10.80 13.74 -2.89
N ASN A 34 10.50 12.45 -2.75
CA ASN A 34 11.11 11.40 -3.54
C ASN A 34 11.04 11.68 -5.05
N ALA A 35 12.11 11.34 -5.77
CA ALA A 35 12.17 11.53 -7.22
C ALA A 35 11.04 10.78 -7.97
N LEU A 36 10.57 9.65 -7.42
CA LEU A 36 9.45 8.90 -7.95
C LEU A 36 8.18 9.74 -8.13
N TYR A 37 7.94 10.73 -7.27
CA TYR A 37 6.73 11.56 -7.37
C TYR A 37 6.74 12.51 -8.57
N LYS A 38 7.91 12.76 -9.15
CA LYS A 38 8.08 13.54 -10.38
C LYS A 38 7.96 12.69 -11.65
N ALA A 39 7.88 11.36 -11.50
CA ALA A 39 7.76 10.46 -12.64
C ALA A 39 6.48 10.74 -13.45
N ALA A 40 6.58 10.60 -14.75
CA ALA A 40 5.43 10.68 -15.65
C ALA A 40 4.43 9.56 -15.35
N LYS A 41 3.25 9.69 -15.96
CA LYS A 41 2.26 8.61 -15.94
C LYS A 41 2.89 7.33 -16.49
N LEU A 42 2.64 6.19 -15.83
CA LEU A 42 3.15 4.92 -16.32
C LEU A 42 2.58 4.61 -17.70
N PRO A 43 3.38 4.00 -18.59
CA PRO A 43 2.93 3.61 -19.92
C PRO A 43 1.82 2.56 -19.84
N LYS A 44 0.94 2.54 -20.83
CA LYS A 44 0.04 1.41 -21.00
C LYS A 44 0.83 0.21 -21.49
N VAL A 45 0.69 -0.91 -20.79
CA VAL A 45 1.33 -2.18 -21.16
C VAL A 45 0.26 -3.15 -21.63
N ALA A 46 0.40 -3.67 -22.85
CA ALA A 46 -0.45 -4.76 -23.32
C ALA A 46 -0.16 -6.02 -22.51
N CYS A 47 -1.04 -6.31 -21.56
CA CYS A 47 -0.90 -7.40 -20.61
C CYS A 47 -2.09 -8.33 -20.69
N LYS A 48 -1.93 -9.47 -21.36
CA LYS A 48 -2.98 -10.49 -21.48
C LYS A 48 -2.98 -11.36 -20.22
N LEU A 49 -3.83 -11.02 -19.27
CA LEU A 49 -3.98 -11.73 -18.00
C LEU A 49 -5.18 -12.67 -18.06
N ASN A 50 -4.92 -13.95 -18.12
CA ASN A 50 -5.95 -14.99 -18.05
C ASN A 50 -5.85 -15.67 -16.69
N LYS A 51 -6.94 -15.59 -15.89
CA LYS A 51 -7.00 -16.25 -14.59
C LYS A 51 -6.68 -17.73 -14.70
N GLY A 52 -5.74 -18.20 -13.86
CA GLY A 52 -5.44 -19.61 -13.74
C GLY A 52 -6.52 -20.38 -12.98
N THR A 53 -6.76 -21.62 -13.39
CA THR A 53 -7.66 -22.60 -12.73
C THR A 53 -6.92 -23.82 -12.21
N THR A 54 -5.62 -23.91 -12.46
CA THR A 54 -4.68 -24.90 -11.94
C THR A 54 -3.46 -24.21 -11.34
N SER A 55 -2.63 -24.93 -10.60
CA SER A 55 -1.36 -24.39 -10.09
C SER A 55 -0.50 -23.87 -11.22
N ALA A 56 -0.30 -24.64 -12.28
CA ALA A 56 0.52 -24.27 -13.43
C ALA A 56 0.00 -23.01 -14.14
N SER A 57 -1.30 -22.92 -14.43
CA SER A 57 -1.90 -21.76 -15.08
C SER A 57 -1.91 -20.51 -14.17
N THR A 58 -2.05 -20.67 -12.85
CA THR A 58 -1.95 -19.59 -11.88
C THR A 58 -0.50 -19.06 -11.79
N LYS A 59 0.49 -19.94 -11.77
CA LYS A 59 1.92 -19.56 -11.85
C LYS A 59 2.22 -18.79 -13.14
N LYS A 60 1.68 -19.24 -14.28
CA LYS A 60 1.81 -18.53 -15.57
C LYS A 60 1.19 -17.13 -15.53
N TYR A 61 -0.03 -17.00 -14.95
CA TYR A 61 -0.67 -15.70 -14.73
C TYR A 61 0.24 -14.74 -13.94
N ILE A 62 0.78 -15.20 -12.81
CA ILE A 62 1.65 -14.40 -11.93
C ILE A 62 2.93 -13.98 -12.67
N THR A 63 3.59 -14.90 -13.36
CA THR A 63 4.79 -14.59 -14.14
C THR A 63 4.51 -13.54 -15.22
N THR A 64 3.37 -13.67 -15.92
CA THR A 64 2.92 -12.68 -16.92
C THR A 64 2.68 -11.32 -16.29
N LEU A 65 1.97 -11.27 -15.16
CA LEU A 65 1.69 -10.03 -14.43
C LEU A 65 2.99 -9.33 -13.99
N VAL A 66 3.93 -10.05 -13.39
CA VAL A 66 5.22 -9.48 -12.96
C VAL A 66 6.03 -8.98 -14.16
N GLY A 67 6.03 -9.69 -15.28
CA GLY A 67 6.64 -9.22 -16.52
C GLY A 67 6.02 -7.90 -17.03
N CYS A 68 4.70 -7.76 -16.92
CA CYS A 68 4.00 -6.51 -17.25
C CYS A 68 4.36 -5.38 -16.28
N LEU A 69 4.44 -5.67 -14.98
CA LEU A 69 4.83 -4.70 -13.95
C LEU A 69 6.27 -4.22 -14.14
N ASN A 70 7.21 -5.13 -14.45
CA ASN A 70 8.57 -4.77 -14.82
C ASN A 70 8.60 -3.74 -15.98
N LYS A 71 7.83 -3.99 -17.04
CA LYS A 71 7.74 -3.06 -18.18
C LYS A 71 7.11 -1.73 -17.81
N ALA A 72 6.07 -1.75 -17.00
CA ALA A 72 5.32 -0.56 -16.59
C ALA A 72 6.16 0.39 -15.72
N TRP A 73 6.88 -0.14 -14.74
CA TRP A 73 7.58 0.65 -13.74
C TRP A 73 9.02 1.02 -14.14
N LYS A 74 9.64 0.29 -15.07
CA LYS A 74 10.99 0.57 -15.54
C LYS A 74 11.27 2.05 -15.86
N PRO A 75 10.41 2.79 -16.61
CA PRO A 75 10.70 4.18 -16.92
C PRO A 75 10.52 5.16 -15.76
N ALA A 76 9.83 4.75 -14.68
CA ALA A 76 9.58 5.59 -13.52
C ALA A 76 10.66 5.50 -12.43
N ILE A 77 11.51 4.49 -12.45
CA ILE A 77 12.51 4.20 -11.42
C ILE A 77 13.90 4.27 -12.02
N LYS A 78 14.70 5.23 -11.58
CA LYS A 78 16.12 5.35 -11.98
C LYS A 78 16.89 4.12 -11.49
N GLY A 79 17.65 3.48 -12.39
CA GLY A 79 18.40 2.27 -12.03
C GLY A 79 17.51 1.03 -11.80
N PHE A 80 16.31 1.00 -12.38
CA PHE A 80 15.37 -0.09 -12.20
C PHE A 80 15.96 -1.48 -12.42
N VAL A 81 15.81 -2.34 -11.43
CA VAL A 81 16.21 -3.75 -11.47
C VAL A 81 14.97 -4.63 -11.67
N PRO A 82 14.89 -5.40 -12.77
CA PRO A 82 13.76 -6.30 -12.99
C PRO A 82 13.65 -7.36 -11.90
N VAL A 83 12.42 -7.57 -11.39
CA VAL A 83 12.15 -8.58 -10.37
C VAL A 83 11.86 -9.93 -11.02
N LYS A 84 12.43 -10.98 -10.44
CA LYS A 84 12.17 -12.38 -10.81
C LYS A 84 11.17 -13.00 -9.83
N VAL A 85 10.26 -13.81 -10.35
CA VAL A 85 9.35 -14.61 -9.52
C VAL A 85 10.00 -15.95 -9.21
N VAL A 86 9.98 -16.32 -7.94
CA VAL A 86 10.36 -17.64 -7.46
C VAL A 86 9.13 -18.27 -6.81
N PHE A 87 8.73 -19.44 -7.30
CA PHE A 87 7.61 -20.15 -6.71
C PHE A 87 8.11 -21.09 -5.62
N LYS A 88 7.48 -20.98 -4.46
CA LYS A 88 7.69 -21.89 -3.33
C LYS A 88 6.95 -23.22 -3.58
N ASP A 89 7.42 -24.27 -2.96
CA ASP A 89 6.72 -25.54 -2.94
C ASP A 89 5.41 -25.44 -2.15
N ALA A 90 4.49 -26.37 -2.37
CA ALA A 90 3.15 -26.30 -1.78
C ALA A 90 3.15 -26.40 -0.26
N ASP A 91 4.10 -27.12 0.30
CA ASP A 91 4.34 -27.34 1.72
C ASP A 91 5.23 -26.28 2.38
N ASP A 92 6.00 -25.53 1.59
CA ASP A 92 6.81 -24.42 2.10
C ASP A 92 5.95 -23.21 2.48
N ARG A 93 5.59 -23.14 3.76
CA ARG A 93 4.71 -22.12 4.33
C ARG A 93 5.47 -20.99 5.01
N GLU A 94 6.75 -21.14 5.26
CA GLU A 94 7.53 -20.17 6.02
C GLU A 94 7.70 -18.86 5.26
N SER A 95 7.37 -17.74 5.91
CA SER A 95 7.65 -16.40 5.39
C SER A 95 9.09 -16.00 5.65
N CYS A 96 9.80 -15.58 4.62
CA CYS A 96 11.17 -15.12 4.74
C CYS A 96 11.31 -13.79 5.51
N SER A 97 10.23 -13.02 5.62
CA SER A 97 10.24 -11.72 6.32
C SER A 97 9.98 -11.86 7.82
N THR A 98 9.24 -12.89 8.23
CA THR A 98 8.82 -13.06 9.62
C THR A 98 9.29 -14.38 10.25
N GLY A 99 9.74 -15.36 9.45
CA GLY A 99 10.01 -16.72 9.92
C GLY A 99 8.76 -17.49 10.37
N MET A 100 7.57 -16.92 10.17
CA MET A 100 6.31 -17.53 10.60
C MET A 100 5.64 -18.29 9.47
N GLU A 101 4.89 -19.33 9.81
CA GLU A 101 4.05 -20.02 8.84
C GLU A 101 2.87 -19.15 8.40
N VAL A 102 2.67 -19.09 7.09
CA VAL A 102 1.54 -18.41 6.46
C VAL A 102 0.61 -19.43 5.81
N GLY A 103 -0.65 -19.40 6.20
CA GLY A 103 -1.69 -20.24 5.60
C GLY A 103 -2.10 -19.75 4.23
N GLY A 104 -2.51 -20.67 3.34
CA GLY A 104 -3.01 -20.33 2.00
C GLY A 104 -1.94 -19.85 1.03
N SER A 105 -2.36 -19.13 -0.01
CA SER A 105 -1.46 -18.49 -0.97
C SER A 105 -0.96 -17.16 -0.45
N PHE A 106 0.31 -16.84 -0.72
CA PHE A 106 0.88 -15.54 -0.38
C PHE A 106 1.99 -15.13 -1.35
N SER A 107 2.36 -13.87 -1.29
CA SER A 107 3.51 -13.30 -2.00
C SER A 107 4.28 -12.37 -1.08
N GLU A 108 5.60 -12.41 -1.16
CA GLU A 108 6.52 -11.63 -0.34
C GLU A 108 7.78 -11.25 -1.12
N ILE A 109 8.52 -10.25 -0.64
CA ILE A 109 9.85 -9.92 -1.15
C ILE A 109 10.88 -10.54 -0.23
N CYS A 110 11.75 -11.36 -0.82
CA CYS A 110 12.91 -11.93 -0.13
C CYS A 110 14.17 -11.51 -0.88
N ALA A 111 14.95 -10.66 -0.27
CA ALA A 111 16.08 -10.01 -0.93
C ALA A 111 15.63 -9.31 -2.24
N THR A 112 16.04 -9.79 -3.40
CA THR A 112 15.68 -9.23 -4.72
C THR A 112 14.62 -10.05 -5.47
N GLN A 113 14.04 -11.06 -4.82
CA GLN A 113 13.10 -11.98 -5.44
C GLN A 113 11.68 -11.78 -4.92
N LEU A 114 10.71 -11.90 -5.81
CA LEU A 114 9.32 -12.02 -5.45
C LEU A 114 9.01 -13.52 -5.29
N ARG A 115 8.93 -13.97 -4.02
CA ARG A 115 8.57 -15.36 -3.69
C ARG A 115 7.07 -15.50 -3.60
N VAL A 116 6.55 -16.59 -4.16
CA VAL A 116 5.10 -16.80 -4.24
C VAL A 116 4.77 -18.25 -3.93
N ARG A 117 3.90 -18.46 -2.95
CA ARG A 117 3.24 -19.73 -2.71
C ARG A 117 1.84 -19.71 -3.32
N VAL A 118 1.54 -20.70 -4.17
CA VAL A 118 0.22 -20.85 -4.80
C VAL A 118 -0.49 -22.04 -4.17
N ALA A 119 -1.60 -21.77 -3.48
CA ALA A 119 -2.44 -22.77 -2.83
C ALA A 119 -3.88 -22.79 -3.40
N GLY A 120 -4.73 -23.61 -2.84
CA GLY A 120 -6.08 -23.84 -3.34
C GLY A 120 -6.99 -22.61 -3.33
N ASP A 121 -6.78 -21.66 -2.44
CA ASP A 121 -7.56 -20.43 -2.35
C ASP A 121 -7.45 -19.55 -3.61
N TRP A 122 -6.23 -19.39 -4.16
CA TRP A 122 -6.06 -18.66 -5.42
C TRP A 122 -6.52 -19.46 -6.64
N ILE A 123 -6.27 -20.77 -6.64
CA ILE A 123 -6.67 -21.64 -7.75
C ILE A 123 -8.20 -21.68 -7.89
N LYS A 124 -8.91 -21.88 -6.77
CA LYS A 124 -10.37 -22.01 -6.71
C LYS A 124 -11.13 -20.66 -6.72
N ALA A 125 -10.43 -19.54 -6.60
CA ALA A 125 -11.07 -18.22 -6.59
C ALA A 125 -11.91 -17.99 -7.86
N LYS A 126 -13.10 -17.38 -7.73
CA LYS A 126 -14.00 -17.08 -8.86
C LYS A 126 -13.40 -16.11 -9.87
N ASN A 127 -12.52 -15.21 -9.42
CA ASN A 127 -11.84 -14.21 -10.24
C ASN A 127 -10.38 -14.05 -9.79
N ASP A 128 -9.62 -13.24 -10.51
CA ASP A 128 -8.20 -13.02 -10.26
C ASP A 128 -7.90 -11.87 -9.29
N VAL A 129 -8.90 -11.19 -8.73
CA VAL A 129 -8.73 -9.96 -7.95
C VAL A 129 -7.79 -10.17 -6.75
N ALA A 130 -7.96 -11.28 -6.01
CA ALA A 130 -7.11 -11.59 -4.86
C ALA A 130 -5.65 -11.81 -5.28
N VAL A 131 -5.41 -12.60 -6.33
CA VAL A 131 -4.07 -12.85 -6.87
C VAL A 131 -3.44 -11.56 -7.38
N PHE A 132 -4.19 -10.83 -8.21
CA PHE A 132 -3.74 -9.55 -8.76
C PHE A 132 -3.34 -8.57 -7.66
N THR A 133 -4.21 -8.41 -6.66
CA THR A 133 -3.99 -7.45 -5.57
C THR A 133 -2.81 -7.87 -4.69
N SER A 134 -2.68 -9.15 -4.35
CA SER A 134 -1.56 -9.64 -3.57
C SER A 134 -0.24 -9.37 -4.30
N ILE A 135 -0.12 -9.80 -5.55
CA ILE A 135 1.10 -9.59 -6.35
C ILE A 135 1.41 -8.09 -6.53
N THR A 136 0.42 -7.25 -6.82
CA THR A 136 0.66 -5.82 -7.02
C THR A 136 0.96 -5.08 -5.72
N ARG A 137 0.45 -5.52 -4.57
CA ARG A 137 0.85 -4.99 -3.25
C ARG A 137 2.31 -5.34 -2.93
N THR A 138 2.70 -6.60 -3.11
CA THR A 138 4.10 -7.01 -2.97
C THR A 138 5.00 -6.23 -3.93
N TRP A 139 4.51 -5.97 -5.15
CA TRP A 139 5.18 -5.11 -6.11
C TRP A 139 5.33 -3.66 -5.61
N GLY A 140 4.36 -3.12 -4.90
CA GLY A 140 4.47 -1.82 -4.22
C GLY A 140 5.66 -1.79 -3.26
N GLY A 141 5.94 -2.88 -2.54
CA GLY A 141 7.14 -3.05 -1.73
C GLY A 141 8.43 -3.04 -2.57
N VAL A 142 8.42 -3.63 -3.77
CA VAL A 142 9.56 -3.50 -4.71
C VAL A 142 9.81 -2.05 -5.10
N VAL A 143 8.74 -1.32 -5.46
CA VAL A 143 8.84 0.10 -5.83
C VAL A 143 9.43 0.92 -4.69
N THR A 144 8.92 0.76 -3.47
CA THR A 144 9.43 1.50 -2.30
C THR A 144 10.88 1.13 -1.98
N GLY A 145 11.26 -0.15 -2.11
CA GLY A 145 12.65 -0.60 -1.90
C GLY A 145 13.61 -0.02 -2.94
N GLN A 146 13.26 -0.06 -4.23
CA GLN A 146 14.14 0.45 -5.30
C GLN A 146 14.22 1.98 -5.37
N THR A 147 13.34 2.68 -4.68
CA THR A 147 13.32 4.15 -4.65
C THR A 147 13.81 4.75 -3.34
N GLY A 148 14.25 3.94 -2.39
CA GLY A 148 14.71 4.37 -1.05
C GLY A 148 13.56 4.75 -0.10
N ILE A 149 12.31 4.74 -0.54
CA ILE A 149 11.15 5.05 0.31
C ILE A 149 11.03 4.05 1.47
N GLY A 150 11.23 2.75 1.18
CA GLY A 150 11.14 1.70 2.19
C GLY A 150 12.21 1.83 3.26
N GLU A 151 13.45 2.13 2.86
CA GLU A 151 14.57 2.37 3.77
C GLU A 151 14.32 3.60 4.64
N ALA A 152 13.91 4.72 4.03
CA ALA A 152 13.62 5.94 4.76
C ALA A 152 12.44 5.79 5.74
N TRP A 153 11.40 5.04 5.37
CA TRP A 153 10.31 4.70 6.29
C TRP A 153 10.81 3.88 7.48
N TRP A 154 11.61 2.85 7.23
CA TRP A 154 12.18 2.00 8.27
C TRP A 154 13.06 2.79 9.24
N ALA A 155 13.79 3.79 8.75
CA ALA A 155 14.64 4.66 9.55
C ALA A 155 13.87 5.63 10.48
N LEU A 156 12.56 5.85 10.25
CA LEU A 156 11.75 6.74 11.08
C LEU A 156 11.41 6.18 12.47
N GLU A 157 11.54 4.89 12.69
CA GLU A 157 10.94 4.21 13.84
C GLU A 157 11.64 4.46 15.18
N ASN A 158 12.91 4.86 15.16
CA ASN A 158 13.70 4.95 16.38
C ASN A 158 13.29 6.17 17.23
N GLY A 159 12.45 5.93 18.24
CA GLY A 159 12.06 6.92 19.25
C GLY A 159 10.69 7.59 19.07
N ALA A 160 9.93 7.21 18.07
CA ALA A 160 8.55 7.71 17.89
C ALA A 160 7.58 7.04 18.89
N SER A 161 6.57 7.79 19.34
CA SER A 161 5.47 7.23 20.12
C SER A 161 4.62 6.27 19.27
N GLU A 162 3.92 5.32 19.91
CA GLU A 162 3.06 4.36 19.20
C GLU A 162 2.04 5.02 18.24
N PRO A 163 1.33 6.11 18.58
CA PRO A 163 0.43 6.77 17.65
C PRO A 163 1.14 7.31 16.40
N VAL A 164 2.36 7.83 16.56
CA VAL A 164 3.17 8.34 15.45
C VAL A 164 3.63 7.19 14.55
N MET A 165 4.16 6.12 15.12
CA MET A 165 4.55 4.91 14.37
C MET A 165 3.36 4.31 13.60
N ASN A 166 2.21 4.24 14.24
CA ASN A 166 0.99 3.74 13.60
C ASN A 166 0.56 4.62 12.41
N GLU A 167 0.70 5.93 12.51
CA GLU A 167 0.43 6.82 11.38
C GLU A 167 1.46 6.65 10.25
N GLN A 168 2.76 6.56 10.58
CA GLN A 168 3.82 6.30 9.60
C GLN A 168 3.58 4.99 8.84
N ASN A 169 3.21 3.94 9.56
CA ASN A 169 2.84 2.66 8.97
C ASN A 169 1.64 2.81 8.02
N ARG A 170 0.59 3.50 8.46
CA ARG A 170 -0.58 3.73 7.58
C ARG A 170 -0.19 4.51 6.33
N ARG A 171 0.64 5.54 6.41
CA ARG A 171 1.14 6.27 5.24
C ARG A 171 1.84 5.36 4.26
N TYR A 172 2.74 4.51 4.74
CA TYR A 172 3.46 3.54 3.93
C TYR A 172 2.53 2.55 3.21
N TYR A 173 1.64 1.90 3.95
CA TYR A 173 0.74 0.89 3.38
C TYR A 173 -0.35 1.48 2.47
N LEU A 174 -0.81 2.69 2.73
CA LEU A 174 -1.73 3.41 1.85
C LEU A 174 -1.05 3.88 0.56
N GLN A 175 0.24 4.22 0.61
CA GLN A 175 1.03 4.45 -0.59
C GLN A 175 1.12 3.21 -1.47
N ILE A 176 1.34 2.05 -0.85
CA ILE A 176 1.31 0.76 -1.56
C ILE A 176 -0.07 0.50 -2.20
N ASP A 177 -1.17 0.75 -1.49
CA ASP A 177 -2.51 0.64 -2.07
C ASP A 177 -2.69 1.56 -3.29
N CYS A 178 -2.17 2.77 -3.23
CA CYS A 178 -2.17 3.68 -4.37
C CYS A 178 -1.34 3.12 -5.55
N PHE A 179 -0.18 2.56 -5.31
CA PHE A 179 0.64 1.91 -6.35
C PHE A 179 -0.06 0.70 -6.99
N VAL A 180 -0.90 -0.03 -6.24
CA VAL A 180 -1.80 -1.04 -6.83
C VAL A 180 -2.72 -0.41 -7.86
N GLY A 181 -3.33 0.73 -7.55
CA GLY A 181 -4.17 1.47 -8.49
C GLY A 181 -3.42 1.93 -9.74
N VAL A 182 -2.22 2.50 -9.57
CA VAL A 182 -1.34 2.94 -10.67
C VAL A 182 -0.99 1.74 -11.57
N SER A 183 -0.61 0.61 -10.96
CA SER A 183 -0.28 -0.63 -11.66
C SER A 183 -1.47 -1.16 -12.46
N ALA A 184 -2.65 -1.24 -11.84
CA ALA A 184 -3.87 -1.69 -12.50
C ALA A 184 -4.20 -0.84 -13.75
N LYS A 185 -4.06 0.49 -13.63
CA LYS A 185 -4.26 1.41 -14.78
C LYS A 185 -3.29 1.13 -15.91
N SER A 186 -2.02 0.93 -15.59
CA SER A 186 -0.96 0.71 -16.58
C SER A 186 -1.13 -0.61 -17.33
N VAL A 187 -1.48 -1.71 -16.64
CA VAL A 187 -1.68 -3.02 -17.26
C VAL A 187 -3.09 -3.22 -17.84
N GLY A 188 -3.91 -2.16 -17.88
CA GLY A 188 -5.28 -2.21 -18.43
C GLY A 188 -6.26 -3.05 -17.62
N ARG A 189 -5.96 -3.34 -16.34
CA ARG A 189 -6.82 -4.15 -15.48
C ARG A 189 -7.94 -3.30 -14.88
N GLN A 190 -9.18 -3.57 -15.27
CA GLN A 190 -10.36 -2.99 -14.64
C GLN A 190 -10.81 -3.88 -13.49
N VAL A 191 -11.01 -3.29 -12.31
CA VAL A 191 -11.59 -3.94 -11.15
C VAL A 191 -12.85 -3.18 -10.77
N LYS A 192 -13.99 -3.86 -10.87
CA LYS A 192 -15.31 -3.26 -10.61
C LYS A 192 -15.51 -2.95 -9.12
N ASP A 193 -15.01 -3.81 -8.25
CA ASP A 193 -15.13 -3.66 -6.81
C ASP A 193 -13.82 -4.05 -6.11
N TRP A 194 -13.23 -3.09 -5.41
CA TRP A 194 -12.03 -3.27 -4.60
C TRP A 194 -12.32 -3.58 -3.13
N LYS A 195 -13.59 -3.44 -2.69
CA LYS A 195 -13.95 -3.63 -1.27
C LYS A 195 -13.51 -4.98 -0.70
N PRO A 196 -13.66 -6.12 -1.42
CA PRO A 196 -13.26 -7.41 -0.86
C PRO A 196 -11.78 -7.51 -0.50
N VAL A 197 -10.90 -6.79 -1.25
CA VAL A 197 -9.44 -6.90 -1.08
C VAL A 197 -8.86 -5.86 -0.13
N VAL A 198 -9.65 -4.86 0.28
CA VAL A 198 -9.22 -3.85 1.25
C VAL A 198 -9.77 -4.10 2.66
N LYS A 199 -10.53 -5.18 2.85
CA LYS A 199 -10.96 -5.63 4.19
C LYS A 199 -9.74 -6.11 4.98
N VAL A 200 -9.63 -5.65 6.21
CA VAL A 200 -8.58 -6.07 7.14
C VAL A 200 -9.19 -6.36 8.51
N PRO A 201 -8.59 -7.27 9.28
CA PRO A 201 -8.94 -7.44 10.68
C PRO A 201 -8.77 -6.12 11.43
N GLU A 202 -9.63 -5.86 12.43
CA GLU A 202 -9.63 -4.59 13.18
C GLU A 202 -8.26 -4.30 13.82
N PHE A 203 -7.57 -5.33 14.31
CA PHE A 203 -6.23 -5.22 14.89
C PHE A 203 -5.20 -4.56 13.93
N TRP A 204 -5.25 -4.88 12.63
CA TRP A 204 -4.32 -4.33 11.62
C TRP A 204 -4.74 -2.97 11.10
N LYS A 205 -6.03 -2.63 11.23
CA LYS A 205 -6.65 -1.45 10.65
C LYS A 205 -6.01 -0.16 11.18
N ASN A 206 -5.90 -0.03 12.49
CA ASN A 206 -5.35 1.17 13.11
C ASN A 206 -3.82 1.23 13.06
N ARG A 207 -3.14 0.09 13.14
CA ARG A 207 -1.69 0.03 13.21
C ARG A 207 -1.00 0.17 11.86
N PHE A 208 -1.52 -0.49 10.82
CA PHE A 208 -0.76 -0.63 9.58
C PHE A 208 -1.51 -0.18 8.33
N GLN A 209 -2.81 -0.42 8.24
CA GLN A 209 -3.46 -0.34 6.93
C GLN A 209 -4.46 0.80 6.79
N GLY A 210 -4.81 1.48 7.87
CA GLY A 210 -5.80 2.55 7.86
C GLY A 210 -7.24 2.06 7.62
N LYS A 211 -8.18 2.97 7.67
CA LYS A 211 -9.60 2.70 7.44
C LYS A 211 -9.84 2.23 6.01
N THR A 212 -10.80 1.32 5.83
CA THR A 212 -11.22 0.84 4.50
C THR A 212 -11.50 1.98 3.51
N ALA A 213 -12.12 3.06 3.98
CA ALA A 213 -12.41 4.24 3.14
C ALA A 213 -11.13 4.91 2.61
N ASN A 214 -10.09 5.04 3.44
CA ASN A 214 -8.82 5.63 3.04
C ASN A 214 -8.06 4.70 2.07
N ARG A 215 -8.11 3.40 2.30
CA ARG A 215 -7.53 2.42 1.37
C ARG A 215 -8.18 2.51 -0.01
N LEU A 216 -9.52 2.53 -0.06
CA LEU A 216 -10.27 2.71 -1.31
C LEU A 216 -9.95 4.05 -1.98
N TYR A 217 -9.86 5.12 -1.21
CA TYR A 217 -9.50 6.44 -1.71
C TYR A 217 -8.14 6.42 -2.42
N TRP A 218 -7.09 5.91 -1.75
CA TRP A 218 -5.74 5.90 -2.31
C TRP A 218 -5.62 4.98 -3.53
N LEU A 219 -6.26 3.82 -3.48
CA LEU A 219 -6.33 2.90 -4.61
C LEU A 219 -6.99 3.56 -5.83
N ALA A 220 -8.12 4.26 -5.60
CA ALA A 220 -8.83 5.00 -6.65
C ALA A 220 -8.00 6.18 -7.18
N GLN A 221 -7.27 6.91 -6.31
CA GLN A 221 -6.36 7.98 -6.71
C GLN A 221 -5.27 7.48 -7.67
N GLY A 222 -4.63 6.37 -7.31
CA GLY A 222 -3.62 5.73 -8.16
C GLY A 222 -4.20 5.31 -9.50
N TYR A 223 -5.36 4.65 -9.50
CA TYR A 223 -6.02 4.19 -10.71
C TYR A 223 -6.45 5.36 -11.61
N LYS A 224 -7.08 6.40 -11.06
CA LYS A 224 -7.52 7.59 -11.80
C LYS A 224 -6.33 8.30 -12.45
N SER A 225 -5.31 8.57 -11.67
CA SER A 225 -4.12 9.30 -12.10
C SER A 225 -3.23 8.48 -13.05
N GLY A 226 -2.87 7.26 -12.68
CA GLY A 226 -1.84 6.47 -13.32
C GLY A 226 -0.42 7.05 -13.15
N LYS A 227 -0.24 8.03 -12.25
CA LYS A 227 1.04 8.69 -11.94
C LYS A 227 1.51 8.28 -10.54
N PRO A 228 2.77 7.87 -10.36
CA PRO A 228 3.32 7.59 -9.03
C PRO A 228 3.21 8.77 -8.07
N GLY A 229 3.34 10.00 -8.56
CA GLY A 229 3.23 11.21 -7.75
C GLY A 229 1.88 11.42 -7.06
N ALA A 230 0.79 10.85 -7.60
CA ALA A 230 -0.50 10.87 -6.93
C ALA A 230 -0.55 10.03 -5.64
N CYS A 231 0.51 9.23 -5.39
CA CYS A 231 0.63 8.31 -4.26
C CYS A 231 1.50 8.88 -3.12
N ASN A 232 1.77 10.18 -3.10
CA ASN A 232 2.50 10.79 -1.99
C ASN A 232 1.60 10.91 -0.75
N THR A 233 1.53 9.86 0.04
CA THR A 233 0.79 9.82 1.30
C THR A 233 1.48 10.58 2.42
N TRP A 234 2.78 10.86 2.27
CA TRP A 234 3.62 11.48 3.28
C TRP A 234 3.33 12.96 3.49
N THR A 235 2.80 13.63 2.46
CA THR A 235 2.36 15.03 2.53
C THR A 235 0.83 15.16 2.64
N ALA A 236 0.11 14.06 2.71
CA ALA A 236 -1.35 14.08 2.83
C ALA A 236 -1.79 14.45 4.24
N SER A 237 -2.99 15.04 4.37
CA SER A 237 -3.61 15.31 5.67
C SER A 237 -3.89 14.02 6.45
N SER A 238 -3.89 14.09 7.78
CA SER A 238 -4.14 12.95 8.67
C SER A 238 -5.49 12.29 8.39
N SER A 239 -6.52 13.06 8.02
CA SER A 239 -7.85 12.52 7.67
C SER A 239 -7.82 11.56 6.48
N LYS A 240 -6.81 11.67 5.61
CA LYS A 240 -6.62 10.78 4.46
C LYS A 240 -5.77 9.55 4.76
N VAL A 241 -5.18 9.49 5.96
CA VAL A 241 -4.30 8.39 6.38
C VAL A 241 -4.70 7.75 7.71
N ALA A 242 -5.73 8.27 8.38
CA ALA A 242 -6.27 7.75 9.65
C ALA A 242 -7.06 6.44 9.47
#